data_cda4cab0094926fb94a9ff7e718c4d9e
#
_entry.id   cda4cab0094926fb94a9ff7e718c4d9e
#
_cell.length_a   1.000
_cell.length_b   1.000
_cell.length_c   1.000
_cell.angle_alpha   90.00
_cell.angle_beta   90.00
_cell.angle_gamma   90.00
#
_symmetry.space_group_name_H-M   'P 1'
#
loop_
_entity.id
_entity.type
_entity.pdbx_description
1 polymer ?
#
loop_
_entity_poly.entity_id
_entity_poly.type
_entity_poly.pdbx_seq_one_letter_code
_entity_poly.pdbx_strand_id
1 'polypeptide(L)'
;MNKAQSLSMRYDPRELSDEELVARAHDELFHVTRAYEELMRRYQRTLFNVCSRYLGNDRDADDVCQEVMLKVLYGLKNFEGKSKFKTWLYSITYNECITQYRKERRKRRLLDALSIDPLEEASEEKAPKPEEKGGLDRWLVHVNPVDREILVLRFVAELEFQEIADIMHMGLSATKMRYKRALDKLREKFAGLAET
;
A
#
# COMPACT_ATOMS: atom_id res chain seq x y z
N MET A 1 7.96 40.14 -13.94
CA MET A 1 8.32 39.11 -12.90
C MET A 1 7.03 38.47 -12.42
N ASN A 2 6.87 37.21 -12.69
CA ASN A 2 5.61 36.47 -12.56
C ASN A 2 5.36 36.13 -11.07
N LYS A 3 4.14 36.40 -10.55
CA LYS A 3 3.70 36.13 -9.17
C LYS A 3 3.95 34.68 -8.72
N ALA A 4 4.01 33.73 -9.67
CA ALA A 4 4.32 32.32 -9.43
C ALA A 4 5.79 32.09 -8.99
N GLN A 5 6.74 32.90 -9.45
CA GLN A 5 8.14 32.78 -9.08
C GLN A 5 8.45 33.32 -7.69
N SER A 6 7.62 34.19 -7.12
CA SER A 6 7.81 34.73 -5.77
C SER A 6 7.26 33.85 -4.65
N LEU A 7 6.32 32.93 -4.95
CA LEU A 7 5.72 32.01 -4.01
C LEU A 7 6.57 30.74 -3.78
N SER A 8 7.44 30.37 -4.74
CA SER A 8 8.27 29.14 -4.65
C SER A 8 9.45 29.26 -3.69
N MET A 9 9.74 30.45 -3.14
CA MET A 9 11.06 30.71 -2.58
C MET A 9 11.23 30.61 -1.06
N ARG A 10 10.19 30.37 -0.24
CA ARG A 10 10.39 30.46 1.23
C ARG A 10 9.47 29.59 2.09
N TYR A 11 9.34 28.30 1.81
CA TYR A 11 8.79 27.39 2.80
C TYR A 11 9.64 26.14 2.95
N ASP A 12 9.74 25.60 4.16
CA ASP A 12 10.28 24.25 4.35
C ASP A 12 9.14 23.23 4.22
N PRO A 13 9.16 22.37 3.18
CA PRO A 13 8.10 21.39 2.99
C PRO A 13 7.93 20.42 4.16
N ARG A 14 8.99 20.25 4.97
CA ARG A 14 8.98 19.33 6.12
C ARG A 14 8.11 19.82 7.27
N GLU A 15 7.86 21.11 7.36
CA GLU A 15 7.05 21.74 8.41
C GLU A 15 5.55 21.75 8.08
N LEU A 16 5.18 21.47 6.83
CA LEU A 16 3.79 21.52 6.38
C LEU A 16 3.05 20.20 6.65
N SER A 17 1.74 20.33 6.90
CA SER A 17 0.83 19.18 6.92
C SER A 17 0.65 18.58 5.52
N ASP A 18 0.08 17.37 5.45
CA ASP A 18 -0.19 16.73 4.15
C ASP A 18 -1.20 17.55 3.33
N GLU A 19 -2.21 18.16 3.97
CA GLU A 19 -3.19 19.01 3.33
C GLU A 19 -2.57 20.29 2.74
N GLU A 20 -1.64 20.89 3.47
CA GLU A 20 -0.89 22.06 2.98
C GLU A 20 0.05 21.69 1.82
N LEU A 21 0.70 20.53 1.91
CA LEU A 21 1.52 20.01 0.80
C LEU A 21 0.68 19.71 -0.44
N VAL A 22 -0.50 19.11 -0.28
CA VAL A 22 -1.43 18.88 -1.38
C VAL A 22 -1.85 20.19 -2.04
N ALA A 23 -2.25 21.19 -1.25
CA ALA A 23 -2.63 22.50 -1.78
C ALA A 23 -1.46 23.15 -2.57
N ARG A 24 -0.24 23.07 -2.04
CA ARG A 24 0.96 23.55 -2.72
C ARG A 24 1.25 22.80 -4.00
N ALA A 25 1.16 21.48 -3.97
CA ALA A 25 1.38 20.65 -5.16
C ALA A 25 0.38 20.97 -6.28
N HIS A 26 -0.87 21.33 -5.96
CA HIS A 26 -1.85 21.82 -6.94
C HIS A 26 -1.37 23.10 -7.65
N ASP A 27 -0.82 24.04 -6.90
CA ASP A 27 -0.34 25.31 -7.45
C ASP A 27 0.95 25.16 -8.27
N GLU A 28 1.77 24.15 -7.92
CA GLU A 28 3.10 23.92 -8.48
C GLU A 28 3.13 22.96 -9.69
N LEU A 29 2.02 22.33 -10.06
CA LEU A 29 1.90 21.15 -10.97
C LEU A 29 2.52 21.28 -12.37
N PHE A 30 3.11 22.41 -12.73
CA PHE A 30 3.86 22.56 -13.99
C PHE A 30 5.38 22.38 -13.82
N HIS A 31 5.88 22.19 -12.60
CA HIS A 31 7.29 21.96 -12.31
C HIS A 31 7.43 20.90 -11.21
N VAL A 32 8.51 20.11 -11.22
CA VAL A 32 8.83 19.13 -10.18
C VAL A 32 8.66 19.78 -8.80
N THR A 33 7.69 19.29 -8.05
CA THR A 33 7.19 20.06 -6.92
C THR A 33 7.82 19.55 -5.64
N ARG A 34 8.47 20.45 -4.90
CA ARG A 34 9.02 20.17 -3.57
C ARG A 34 7.96 19.62 -2.61
N ALA A 35 6.70 20.03 -2.80
CA ALA A 35 5.56 19.54 -2.05
C ALA A 35 5.27 18.06 -2.36
N TYR A 36 5.23 17.67 -3.64
CA TYR A 36 5.06 16.27 -4.04
C TYR A 36 6.22 15.39 -3.57
N GLU A 37 7.47 15.84 -3.74
CA GLU A 37 8.64 15.11 -3.28
C GLU A 37 8.58 14.84 -1.77
N GLU A 38 8.17 15.83 -0.98
CA GLU A 38 8.02 15.67 0.47
C GLU A 38 6.88 14.70 0.83
N LEU A 39 5.72 14.77 0.15
CA LEU A 39 4.64 13.80 0.32
C LEU A 39 5.16 12.37 0.05
N MET A 40 5.82 12.15 -1.08
CA MET A 40 6.35 10.83 -1.42
C MET A 40 7.42 10.36 -0.42
N ARG A 41 8.30 11.25 0.01
CA ARG A 41 9.31 10.94 1.03
C ARG A 41 8.70 10.46 2.35
N ARG A 42 7.57 11.05 2.78
CA ARG A 42 6.84 10.62 3.99
C ARG A 42 6.23 9.23 3.85
N TYR A 43 5.68 8.94 2.68
CA TYR A 43 4.87 7.75 2.48
C TYR A 43 5.60 6.57 1.84
N GLN A 44 6.70 6.80 1.08
CA GLN A 44 7.36 5.75 0.27
C GLN A 44 7.70 4.48 1.06
N ARG A 45 8.23 4.62 2.28
CA ARG A 45 8.59 3.45 3.11
C ARG A 45 7.38 2.64 3.53
N THR A 46 6.33 3.31 4.00
CA THR A 46 5.10 2.64 4.43
C THR A 46 4.35 2.06 3.23
N LEU A 47 4.35 2.78 2.10
CA LEU A 47 3.81 2.33 0.82
C LEU A 47 4.48 1.02 0.38
N PHE A 48 5.80 0.97 0.34
CA PHE A 48 6.56 -0.24 0.03
C PHE A 48 6.21 -1.39 1.00
N ASN A 49 6.18 -1.12 2.30
CA ASN A 49 5.82 -2.12 3.30
C ASN A 49 4.40 -2.68 3.12
N VAL A 50 3.46 -1.85 2.69
CA VAL A 50 2.10 -2.29 2.35
C VAL A 50 2.13 -3.16 1.10
N CYS A 51 2.73 -2.69 0.01
CA CYS A 51 2.81 -3.42 -1.25
C CYS A 51 3.49 -4.79 -1.10
N SER A 52 4.64 -4.83 -0.41
CA SER A 52 5.39 -6.08 -0.16
C SER A 52 4.55 -7.13 0.59
N ARG A 53 3.75 -6.69 1.59
CA ARG A 53 2.85 -7.59 2.32
C ARG A 53 1.63 -8.06 1.53
N TYR A 54 1.17 -7.25 0.59
CA TYR A 54 0.10 -7.63 -0.32
C TYR A 54 0.56 -8.63 -1.38
N LEU A 55 1.69 -8.35 -2.01
CA LEU A 55 2.19 -9.09 -3.16
C LEU A 55 3.04 -10.29 -2.78
N GLY A 56 3.64 -10.26 -1.58
CA GLY A 56 4.47 -11.34 -1.05
C GLY A 56 5.89 -11.37 -1.62
N ASN A 57 6.25 -10.44 -2.50
CA ASN A 57 7.61 -10.27 -3.02
C ASN A 57 7.96 -8.79 -3.19
N ASP A 58 9.24 -8.48 -3.05
CA ASP A 58 9.72 -7.10 -2.99
C ASP A 58 9.88 -6.49 -4.39
N ARG A 59 10.11 -7.29 -5.43
CA ARG A 59 10.21 -6.82 -6.81
C ARG A 59 8.87 -6.28 -7.32
N ASP A 60 7.80 -7.06 -7.21
CA ASP A 60 6.46 -6.60 -7.59
C ASP A 60 6.02 -5.42 -6.71
N ALA A 61 6.48 -5.37 -5.45
CA ALA A 61 6.21 -4.25 -4.55
C ALA A 61 6.86 -2.95 -5.06
N ASP A 62 8.10 -3.01 -5.51
CA ASP A 62 8.79 -1.85 -6.09
C ASP A 62 8.09 -1.36 -7.36
N ASP A 63 7.74 -2.26 -8.27
CA ASP A 63 7.04 -1.91 -9.52
C ASP A 63 5.68 -1.24 -9.22
N VAL A 64 4.92 -1.80 -8.28
CA VAL A 64 3.63 -1.22 -7.87
C VAL A 64 3.82 0.11 -7.15
N CYS A 65 4.85 0.27 -6.31
CA CYS A 65 5.14 1.56 -5.66
C CYS A 65 5.44 2.65 -6.68
N GLN A 66 6.22 2.35 -7.71
CA GLN A 66 6.53 3.31 -8.78
C GLN A 66 5.25 3.71 -9.54
N GLU A 67 4.41 2.74 -9.89
CA GLU A 67 3.14 3.00 -10.57
C GLU A 67 2.18 3.84 -9.70
N VAL A 68 2.09 3.54 -8.41
CA VAL A 68 1.31 4.34 -7.45
C VAL A 68 1.82 5.77 -7.37
N MET A 69 3.15 5.97 -7.26
CA MET A 69 3.73 7.31 -7.22
C MET A 69 3.40 8.11 -8.47
N LEU A 70 3.48 7.50 -9.65
CA LEU A 70 3.09 8.15 -10.91
C LEU A 70 1.59 8.48 -10.92
N LYS A 71 0.72 7.56 -10.48
CA LYS A 71 -0.72 7.81 -10.39
C LYS A 71 -1.07 8.91 -9.39
N VAL A 72 -0.36 8.99 -8.29
CA VAL A 72 -0.49 10.08 -7.33
C VAL A 72 -0.07 11.41 -7.97
N LEU A 73 1.09 11.45 -8.65
CA LEU A 73 1.56 12.66 -9.33
C LEU A 73 0.51 13.21 -10.31
N TYR A 74 -0.01 12.36 -11.19
CA TYR A 74 -1.02 12.78 -12.18
C TYR A 74 -2.41 13.00 -11.57
N GLY A 75 -2.77 12.20 -10.56
CA GLY A 75 -4.07 12.25 -9.90
C GLY A 75 -4.21 13.40 -8.92
N LEU A 76 -3.09 13.90 -8.38
CA LEU A 76 -3.09 14.97 -7.38
C LEU A 76 -3.79 16.23 -7.90
N LYS A 77 -3.63 16.53 -9.20
CA LYS A 77 -4.33 17.64 -9.87
C LYS A 77 -5.86 17.59 -9.74
N ASN A 78 -6.42 16.39 -9.64
CA ASN A 78 -7.87 16.14 -9.56
C ASN A 78 -8.30 15.72 -8.16
N PHE A 79 -7.40 15.76 -7.19
CA PHE A 79 -7.72 15.40 -5.81
C PHE A 79 -8.52 16.53 -5.16
N GLU A 80 -9.80 16.29 -4.91
CA GLU A 80 -10.75 17.30 -4.42
C GLU A 80 -10.79 17.42 -2.89
N GLY A 81 -9.92 16.73 -2.14
CA GLY A 81 -9.91 16.76 -0.68
C GLY A 81 -11.14 16.13 0.00
N LYS A 82 -11.91 15.29 -0.71
CA LYS A 82 -13.08 14.58 -0.15
C LYS A 82 -12.72 13.54 0.91
N SER A 83 -11.46 13.16 0.97
CA SER A 83 -10.88 12.31 2.01
C SER A 83 -9.52 12.87 2.41
N LYS A 84 -8.91 12.34 3.49
CA LYS A 84 -7.50 12.63 3.77
C LYS A 84 -6.63 12.16 2.61
N PHE A 85 -5.50 12.86 2.37
CA PHE A 85 -4.52 12.43 1.36
C PHE A 85 -4.06 10.98 1.58
N LYS A 86 -3.78 10.62 2.82
CA LYS A 86 -3.39 9.25 3.22
C LYS A 86 -4.42 8.20 2.76
N THR A 87 -5.70 8.43 3.00
CA THR A 87 -6.77 7.51 2.59
C THR A 87 -6.85 7.37 1.07
N TRP A 88 -6.74 8.48 0.35
CA TRP A 88 -6.72 8.50 -1.11
C TRP A 88 -5.49 7.77 -1.67
N LEU A 89 -4.29 8.01 -1.12
CA LEU A 89 -3.06 7.31 -1.49
C LEU A 89 -3.23 5.78 -1.36
N TYR A 90 -3.73 5.32 -0.21
CA TYR A 90 -3.89 3.88 0.01
C TYR A 90 -5.05 3.27 -0.77
N SER A 91 -6.03 4.05 -1.22
CA SER A 91 -7.04 3.56 -2.16
C SER A 91 -6.43 3.25 -3.53
N ILE A 92 -5.54 4.12 -4.03
CA ILE A 92 -4.77 3.87 -5.25
C ILE A 92 -3.88 2.64 -5.06
N THR A 93 -3.14 2.58 -3.95
CA THR A 93 -2.24 1.46 -3.62
C THR A 93 -2.97 0.13 -3.60
N TYR A 94 -4.10 0.05 -2.92
CA TYR A 94 -4.93 -1.16 -2.84
C TYR A 94 -5.36 -1.64 -4.23
N ASN A 95 -5.86 -0.73 -5.05
CA ASN A 95 -6.31 -1.05 -6.40
C ASN A 95 -5.17 -1.56 -7.30
N GLU A 96 -3.97 -0.98 -7.18
CA GLU A 96 -2.79 -1.44 -7.93
C GLU A 96 -2.33 -2.81 -7.46
N CYS A 97 -2.26 -3.05 -6.16
CA CYS A 97 -1.92 -4.35 -5.60
C CYS A 97 -2.89 -5.45 -6.07
N ILE A 98 -4.21 -5.18 -6.04
CA ILE A 98 -5.22 -6.13 -6.54
C ILE A 98 -5.06 -6.38 -8.03
N THR A 99 -4.75 -5.34 -8.81
CA THR A 99 -4.53 -5.45 -10.26
C THR A 99 -3.32 -6.32 -10.56
N GLN A 100 -2.19 -6.08 -9.89
CA GLN A 100 -0.98 -6.87 -10.03
C GLN A 100 -1.20 -8.33 -9.59
N TYR A 101 -1.84 -8.56 -8.44
CA TYR A 101 -2.18 -9.90 -7.96
C TYR A 101 -3.03 -10.69 -8.97
N ARG A 102 -4.05 -10.05 -9.57
CA ARG A 102 -4.89 -10.67 -10.60
C ARG A 102 -4.10 -11.00 -11.87
N LYS A 103 -3.18 -10.12 -12.29
CA LYS A 103 -2.29 -10.31 -13.43
C LYS A 103 -1.39 -11.52 -13.23
N GLU A 104 -0.72 -11.61 -12.08
CA GLU A 104 0.16 -12.73 -11.75
C GLU A 104 -0.61 -14.07 -11.66
N ARG A 105 -1.78 -14.06 -11.04
CA ARG A 105 -2.63 -15.26 -10.98
C ARG A 105 -3.09 -15.73 -12.37
N ARG A 106 -3.37 -14.78 -13.29
CA ARG A 106 -3.71 -15.13 -14.68
C ARG A 106 -2.51 -15.72 -15.40
N LYS A 107 -1.32 -15.12 -15.25
CA LYS A 107 -0.08 -15.62 -15.84
C LYS A 107 0.20 -17.07 -15.37
N ARG A 108 0.14 -17.35 -14.08
CA ARG A 108 0.33 -18.71 -13.54
C ARG A 108 -0.66 -19.71 -14.12
N ARG A 109 -1.94 -19.38 -14.18
CA ARG A 109 -2.96 -20.26 -14.77
C ARG A 109 -2.72 -20.56 -16.25
N LEU A 110 -2.20 -19.61 -17.01
CA LEU A 110 -1.85 -19.82 -18.42
C LEU A 110 -0.62 -20.73 -18.55
N LEU A 111 0.39 -20.56 -17.71
CA LEU A 111 1.57 -21.43 -17.68
C LEU A 111 1.18 -22.87 -17.30
N ASP A 112 0.35 -23.03 -16.27
CA ASP A 112 -0.18 -24.34 -15.84
C ASP A 112 -0.96 -25.01 -16.98
N ALA A 113 -1.79 -24.25 -17.71
CA ALA A 113 -2.61 -24.77 -18.81
C ALA A 113 -1.77 -25.16 -20.05
N LEU A 114 -0.62 -24.53 -20.25
CA LEU A 114 0.29 -24.83 -21.33
C LEU A 114 1.27 -25.98 -21.01
N SER A 115 1.20 -26.54 -19.79
CA SER A 115 2.16 -27.55 -19.28
C SER A 115 3.62 -27.14 -19.44
N ILE A 116 3.88 -25.84 -19.45
CA ILE A 116 5.24 -25.30 -19.45
C ILE A 116 5.70 -25.35 -18.00
N ASP A 117 6.73 -26.18 -17.76
CA ASP A 117 7.31 -26.32 -16.43
C ASP A 117 7.83 -24.94 -15.97
N PRO A 118 7.37 -24.40 -14.82
CA PRO A 118 7.76 -23.07 -14.37
C PRO A 118 9.26 -22.96 -14.01
N LEU A 119 10.02 -24.06 -14.16
CA LEU A 119 11.39 -24.20 -13.67
C LEU A 119 12.45 -23.41 -14.46
N GLU A 120 12.14 -22.90 -15.67
CA GLU A 120 13.17 -22.22 -16.46
C GLU A 120 13.12 -20.68 -16.47
N GLU A 121 12.02 -20.04 -16.04
CA GLU A 121 11.97 -18.57 -16.00
C GLU A 121 11.76 -17.95 -14.61
N ALA A 122 11.48 -18.75 -13.62
CA ALA A 122 11.57 -18.31 -12.24
C ALA A 122 13.02 -18.54 -11.78
N SER A 123 13.92 -17.62 -12.11
CA SER A 123 15.05 -17.42 -11.23
C SER A 123 14.44 -17.29 -9.82
N GLU A 124 14.71 -18.32 -9.02
CA GLU A 124 14.27 -18.42 -7.64
C GLU A 124 14.88 -17.27 -6.79
N GLU A 125 14.41 -16.06 -6.99
CA GLU A 125 14.24 -15.21 -5.83
C GLU A 125 13.02 -15.76 -5.08
N LYS A 126 13.28 -16.83 -4.34
CA LYS A 126 12.36 -17.27 -3.29
C LYS A 126 12.01 -16.04 -2.51
N ALA A 127 10.78 -15.55 -2.66
CA ALA A 127 10.25 -14.59 -1.71
C ALA A 127 10.69 -15.12 -0.34
N PRO A 128 11.43 -14.34 0.46
CA PRO A 128 11.98 -14.84 1.70
C PRO A 128 10.87 -15.53 2.44
N LYS A 129 11.13 -16.78 2.86
CA LYS A 129 10.11 -17.59 3.52
C LYS A 129 9.51 -16.72 4.62
N PRO A 130 8.20 -16.77 4.87
CA PRO A 130 7.55 -15.96 5.92
C PRO A 130 8.25 -16.03 7.26
N GLU A 131 8.97 -17.12 7.51
CA GLU A 131 9.80 -17.37 8.69
C GLU A 131 11.06 -16.48 8.75
N GLU A 132 11.55 -15.99 7.61
CA GLU A 132 12.73 -15.10 7.53
C GLU A 132 12.35 -13.61 7.64
N LYS A 133 11.09 -13.27 7.34
CA LYS A 133 10.51 -11.94 7.59
C LYS A 133 10.01 -11.90 9.03
N GLY A 134 10.78 -11.30 9.93
CA GLY A 134 10.39 -11.17 11.34
C GLY A 134 9.13 -10.30 11.56
N GLY A 135 8.54 -10.37 12.76
CA GLY A 135 7.45 -9.49 13.14
C GLY A 135 6.10 -9.85 12.51
N LEU A 136 5.38 -8.85 11.99
CA LEU A 136 4.02 -8.98 11.48
C LEU A 136 3.89 -10.02 10.35
N ASP A 137 4.89 -10.15 9.48
CA ASP A 137 4.84 -11.02 8.31
C ASP A 137 4.70 -12.50 8.68
N ARG A 138 5.36 -12.94 9.75
CA ARG A 138 5.23 -14.29 10.31
C ARG A 138 3.79 -14.63 10.71
N TRP A 139 3.02 -13.62 11.12
CA TRP A 139 1.64 -13.80 11.57
C TRP A 139 0.66 -13.77 10.40
N LEU A 140 0.92 -12.93 9.41
CA LEU A 140 0.02 -12.70 8.27
C LEU A 140 -0.21 -13.92 7.39
N VAL A 141 0.72 -14.88 7.37
CA VAL A 141 0.56 -16.14 6.58
C VAL A 141 -0.57 -17.03 7.10
N HIS A 142 -1.01 -16.82 8.34
CA HIS A 142 -2.01 -17.64 8.99
C HIS A 142 -3.44 -17.12 8.85
N VAL A 143 -3.64 -15.96 8.23
CA VAL A 143 -4.94 -15.37 7.96
C VAL A 143 -5.27 -15.44 6.48
N ASN A 144 -6.57 -15.45 6.15
CA ASN A 144 -6.98 -15.42 4.76
C ASN A 144 -6.60 -14.08 4.09
N PRO A 145 -6.51 -14.01 2.75
CA PRO A 145 -6.04 -12.82 2.06
C PRO A 145 -6.80 -11.53 2.43
N VAL A 146 -8.14 -11.57 2.47
CA VAL A 146 -8.95 -10.37 2.77
C VAL A 146 -8.72 -9.88 4.20
N ASP A 147 -8.61 -10.79 5.17
CA ASP A 147 -8.37 -10.43 6.57
C ASP A 147 -6.93 -9.92 6.75
N ARG A 148 -5.97 -10.46 5.98
CA ARG A 148 -4.59 -9.95 5.90
C ARG A 148 -4.56 -8.50 5.43
N GLU A 149 -5.32 -8.19 4.37
CA GLU A 149 -5.42 -6.84 3.83
C GLU A 149 -5.90 -5.84 4.89
N ILE A 150 -6.95 -6.19 5.63
CA ILE A 150 -7.45 -5.36 6.73
C ILE A 150 -6.38 -5.14 7.81
N LEU A 151 -5.65 -6.20 8.19
CA LEU A 151 -4.57 -6.09 9.18
C LEU A 151 -3.42 -5.20 8.67
N VAL A 152 -3.02 -5.35 7.41
CA VAL A 152 -1.96 -4.52 6.80
C VAL A 152 -2.38 -3.05 6.77
N LEU A 153 -3.58 -2.74 6.30
CA LEU A 153 -4.09 -1.36 6.27
C LEU A 153 -4.22 -0.78 7.69
N ARG A 154 -4.61 -1.58 8.69
CA ARG A 154 -4.75 -1.10 10.07
C ARG A 154 -3.41 -0.90 10.76
N PHE A 155 -2.48 -1.88 10.68
CA PHE A 155 -1.23 -1.87 11.46
C PHE A 155 -0.05 -1.23 10.74
N VAL A 156 0.00 -1.29 9.41
CA VAL A 156 1.11 -0.76 8.63
C VAL A 156 0.79 0.62 8.08
N ALA A 157 -0.40 0.77 7.49
CA ALA A 157 -0.85 2.07 6.99
C ALA A 157 -1.55 2.90 8.08
N GLU A 158 -1.84 2.36 9.27
CA GLU A 158 -2.48 3.05 10.39
C GLU A 158 -3.79 3.76 10.00
N LEU A 159 -4.61 3.10 9.19
CA LEU A 159 -5.90 3.63 8.76
C LEU A 159 -7.00 3.31 9.79
N GLU A 160 -8.00 4.19 9.86
CA GLU A 160 -9.19 3.94 10.65
C GLU A 160 -10.13 2.93 9.96
N PHE A 161 -10.97 2.24 10.73
CA PHE A 161 -11.84 1.20 10.17
C PHE A 161 -12.81 1.72 9.11
N GLN A 162 -13.26 2.98 9.21
CA GLN A 162 -14.08 3.57 8.17
C GLN A 162 -13.29 3.75 6.88
N GLU A 163 -12.07 4.26 6.97
CA GLU A 163 -11.17 4.44 5.82
C GLU A 163 -10.86 3.10 5.13
N ILE A 164 -10.61 2.05 5.92
CA ILE A 164 -10.40 0.68 5.41
C ILE A 164 -11.66 0.15 4.72
N ALA A 165 -12.82 0.36 5.33
CA ALA A 165 -14.11 -0.06 4.78
C ALA A 165 -14.37 0.60 3.41
N ASP A 166 -14.10 1.89 3.30
CA ASP A 166 -14.27 2.67 2.07
C ASP A 166 -13.29 2.20 0.98
N ILE A 167 -12.01 1.99 1.31
CA ILE A 167 -10.97 1.49 0.40
C ILE A 167 -11.32 0.10 -0.15
N MET A 168 -11.76 -0.79 0.73
CA MET A 168 -12.06 -2.18 0.36
C MET A 168 -13.50 -2.38 -0.15
N HIS A 169 -14.29 -1.31 -0.24
CA HIS A 169 -15.71 -1.35 -0.62
C HIS A 169 -16.54 -2.32 0.25
N MET A 170 -16.33 -2.26 1.55
CA MET A 170 -16.98 -3.11 2.56
C MET A 170 -17.80 -2.28 3.54
N GLY A 171 -18.76 -2.91 4.21
CA GLY A 171 -19.44 -2.26 5.34
C GLY A 171 -18.52 -2.16 6.58
N LEU A 172 -18.60 -1.05 7.32
CA LEU A 172 -17.80 -0.82 8.53
C LEU A 172 -17.91 -1.97 9.55
N SER A 173 -19.14 -2.47 9.78
CA SER A 173 -19.38 -3.58 10.70
C SER A 173 -18.69 -4.87 10.22
N ALA A 174 -18.74 -5.15 8.92
CA ALA A 174 -18.08 -6.31 8.33
C ALA A 174 -16.56 -6.20 8.47
N THR A 175 -15.99 -5.03 8.22
CA THR A 175 -14.55 -4.74 8.39
C THR A 175 -14.11 -4.98 9.83
N LYS A 176 -14.83 -4.43 10.82
CA LYS A 176 -14.53 -4.64 12.25
C LYS A 176 -14.66 -6.11 12.66
N MET A 177 -15.68 -6.81 12.19
CA MET A 177 -15.86 -8.24 12.49
C MET A 177 -14.75 -9.10 11.89
N ARG A 178 -14.34 -8.83 10.65
CA ARG A 178 -13.22 -9.53 10.00
C ARG A 178 -11.91 -9.30 10.74
N TYR A 179 -11.63 -8.04 11.08
CA TYR A 179 -10.46 -7.69 11.89
C TYR A 179 -10.41 -8.46 13.21
N LYS A 180 -11.55 -8.47 13.95
CA LYS A 180 -11.63 -9.22 15.22
C LYS A 180 -11.36 -10.70 15.03
N ARG A 181 -12.03 -11.35 14.06
CA ARG A 181 -11.83 -12.78 13.74
C ARG A 181 -10.38 -13.08 13.36
N ALA A 182 -9.74 -12.21 12.59
CA ALA A 182 -8.34 -12.35 12.24
C ALA A 182 -7.43 -12.34 13.48
N LEU A 183 -7.67 -11.40 14.40
CA LEU A 183 -6.92 -11.33 15.66
C LEU A 183 -7.17 -12.54 16.56
N ASP A 184 -8.42 -12.98 16.69
CA ASP A 184 -8.77 -14.13 17.53
C ASP A 184 -8.08 -15.39 16.97
N LYS A 185 -8.11 -15.62 15.67
CA LYS A 185 -7.39 -16.72 15.00
C LYS A 185 -5.88 -16.67 15.23
N LEU A 186 -5.29 -15.48 15.21
CA LEU A 186 -3.88 -15.31 15.49
C LEU A 186 -3.58 -15.61 16.96
N ARG A 187 -4.40 -15.13 17.91
CA ARG A 187 -4.24 -15.42 19.34
C ARG A 187 -4.31 -16.91 19.64
N GLU A 188 -5.32 -17.60 19.11
CA GLU A 188 -5.46 -19.07 19.28
C GLU A 188 -4.22 -19.81 18.80
N LYS A 189 -3.71 -19.46 17.62
CA LYS A 189 -2.55 -20.11 17.05
C LYS A 189 -1.26 -19.87 17.85
N PHE A 190 -1.14 -18.73 18.49
CA PHE A 190 0.08 -18.33 19.20
C PHE A 190 0.02 -18.52 20.71
N ALA A 191 -1.17 -18.68 21.31
CA ALA A 191 -1.28 -19.15 22.68
C ALA A 191 -0.60 -20.52 22.86
N GLY A 192 -0.72 -21.41 21.88
CA GLY A 192 -0.06 -22.70 21.85
C GLY A 192 1.47 -22.67 21.68
N LEU A 193 2.07 -21.52 21.29
CA LEU A 193 3.52 -21.38 21.15
C LEU A 193 4.19 -20.73 22.36
N ALA A 194 3.42 -20.14 23.26
CA ALA A 194 3.92 -19.56 24.52
C ALA A 194 4.03 -20.60 25.64
N GLU A 195 3.49 -21.80 25.44
CA GLU A 195 3.51 -22.91 26.42
C GLU A 195 4.58 -23.99 26.10
N THR A 196 5.43 -23.76 25.06
CA THR A 196 6.56 -24.63 24.70
C THR A 196 7.87 -23.89 24.85
#